data_341e170622a4a359aec089738d06f8ff
#
_entry.id   341e170622a4a359aec089738d06f8ff
#
_cell.length_a   1.000
_cell.length_b   1.000
_cell.length_c   1.000
_cell.angle_alpha   90.00
_cell.angle_beta   90.00
_cell.angle_gamma   90.00
#
_symmetry.space_group_name_H-M   'P 1'
#
loop_
_entity.id
_entity.type
_entity.pdbx_description
1 polymer ?
#
loop_
_entity_poly.entity_id
_entity_poly.type
_entity_poly.pdbx_seq_one_letter_code
_entity_poly.pdbx_strand_id
1 'polypeptide(L)'
;MENYRVMQQQASNGGVSSGLQQNGATADTGGPQANGNVIPESDNDINGVNGETNSSLGPPKIMDKTNQDIVRLIGQHLKTVGLDRTADLLMQESGCRLDHPAAAKFRQHVMDGDWNKADHDLNELKSFLNGASQSLVEMKFLLLEQKYLEFLEEGLVLEALQVLRNELTPLGHNTGRVHQLSAFMMCSGRDELQTRAGWDGKGSASRAALMDRLQRYLPPSIMLPPRRLHSLLCQAVEMQNQQCTYHVTHMQTSLENVSLLVDHSCSKEQFPCHTVQLLNDHCDEVWYCKFSPDGLKLATGSKDMTVIIWDVDPETLRVTHRKTLEGHTYGVALIAWSPDSSHLIACGPEDCPELWLWCVDTPDCELRVKLTQSTDDSLTACAWHRDSNKFVAGGLRGQFYQCDMDGNVSDSWEGVRVKCLWCRSDGKTVLAADSHHRIRGYNFDELCDFTILQEDHPVMSFSVNKADRLALLNVANQGVHLWDLQDRCLVRRFQGVTQGHFTIHSCFGGINQDFIASGSEDNKVYVWHIKRELPIATLTGHSRTVNCVSWNPVYHQMMASVSDDCTVRIWGPRSSSPEKADNDKTASLESASSNSSGWHEMVS
;
A
#
# COMPACT_ATOMS: atom_id res chain seq x y z
N MET A 1 -36.28 -6.12 30.30
CA MET A 1 -35.80 -7.49 30.52
C MET A 1 -36.91 -8.51 30.24
N GLU A 2 -37.54 -8.51 29.08
CA GLU A 2 -38.59 -9.50 28.77
C GLU A 2 -38.75 -9.83 27.28
N ASN A 3 -37.84 -9.41 26.41
CA ASN A 3 -37.91 -9.69 24.97
C ASN A 3 -36.70 -10.44 24.38
N TYR A 4 -35.91 -11.14 25.21
CA TYR A 4 -34.73 -11.89 24.73
C TYR A 4 -34.81 -13.42 25.02
N ARG A 5 -35.99 -13.98 25.30
CA ARG A 5 -36.18 -15.43 25.65
C ARG A 5 -36.99 -16.27 24.66
N VAL A 6 -37.29 -15.77 23.47
CA VAL A 6 -38.15 -16.51 22.50
C VAL A 6 -37.42 -17.04 21.27
N MET A 7 -36.11 -16.80 21.10
CA MET A 7 -35.37 -17.31 19.92
C MET A 7 -34.35 -18.43 20.16
N GLN A 8 -34.37 -19.10 21.32
CA GLN A 8 -33.48 -20.24 21.59
C GLN A 8 -34.18 -21.58 21.77
N GLN A 9 -35.41 -21.76 21.33
CA GLN A 9 -36.17 -23.03 21.50
C GLN A 9 -36.68 -23.67 20.19
N GLN A 10 -36.05 -23.43 19.03
CA GLN A 10 -36.41 -24.11 17.78
C GLN A 10 -35.27 -24.79 17.03
N ALA A 11 -34.21 -25.18 17.69
CA ALA A 11 -33.12 -25.95 17.07
C ALA A 11 -32.71 -27.19 17.89
N SER A 12 -33.67 -27.94 18.39
CA SER A 12 -33.39 -29.26 18.97
C SER A 12 -34.65 -30.11 18.86
N ASN A 13 -34.85 -30.76 17.70
CA ASN A 13 -35.56 -32.05 17.57
C ASN A 13 -35.52 -32.49 16.10
N GLY A 14 -34.88 -33.60 15.83
CA GLY A 14 -34.85 -34.24 14.51
C GLY A 14 -33.70 -35.24 14.40
N GLY A 15 -33.65 -36.16 15.33
CA GLY A 15 -32.83 -37.35 15.18
C GLY A 15 -33.63 -38.51 14.59
N VAL A 16 -32.91 -39.62 14.32
CA VAL A 16 -33.37 -40.99 13.90
C VAL A 16 -33.16 -41.20 12.39
N SER A 17 -32.45 -42.11 11.87
CA SER A 17 -31.74 -43.33 12.20
C SER A 17 -31.44 -44.10 10.91
N SER A 18 -30.34 -44.82 10.95
CA SER A 18 -30.10 -46.15 10.39
C SER A 18 -29.95 -46.37 8.87
N GLY A 19 -28.85 -47.05 8.57
CA GLY A 19 -28.70 -47.83 7.34
C GLY A 19 -27.26 -48.18 6.99
N LEU A 20 -26.69 -49.13 7.71
CA LEU A 20 -25.48 -49.90 7.31
C LEU A 20 -25.74 -50.64 6.00
N GLN A 21 -24.79 -50.60 5.06
CA GLN A 21 -24.37 -51.80 4.33
C GLN A 21 -22.93 -51.66 3.80
N GLN A 22 -22.11 -52.58 4.28
CA GLN A 22 -20.79 -52.95 3.77
C GLN A 22 -20.93 -53.76 2.47
N ASN A 23 -19.97 -53.61 1.59
CA ASN A 23 -19.31 -54.63 0.75
C ASN A 23 -18.27 -53.86 -0.08
N GLY A 24 -16.98 -54.09 -0.12
CA GLY A 24 -16.26 -55.35 -0.06
C GLY A 24 -15.42 -55.47 -1.33
N ALA A 25 -14.10 -55.25 -1.19
CA ALA A 25 -12.96 -55.78 -2.01
C ALA A 25 -13.02 -55.64 -3.55
N THR A 26 -11.98 -55.25 -4.27
CA THR A 26 -10.67 -55.87 -4.43
C THR A 26 -9.73 -54.95 -5.19
N ALA A 27 -8.44 -55.08 -4.90
CA ALA A 27 -7.31 -54.47 -5.60
C ALA A 27 -7.16 -55.06 -7.02
N ASP A 28 -6.72 -54.22 -7.96
CA ASP A 28 -5.80 -54.72 -8.98
C ASP A 28 -4.83 -53.62 -9.47
N THR A 29 -3.61 -54.03 -9.61
CA THR A 29 -2.39 -53.35 -9.99
C THR A 29 -2.25 -53.30 -11.49
N GLY A 30 -1.85 -52.17 -12.07
CA GLY A 30 -1.47 -52.07 -13.49
C GLY A 30 -0.78 -50.77 -13.83
N GLY A 31 0.54 -50.79 -13.88
CA GLY A 31 1.39 -49.66 -14.32
C GLY A 31 1.36 -49.45 -15.84
N PRO A 32 1.85 -48.29 -16.30
CA PRO A 32 1.68 -47.87 -17.69
C PRO A 32 2.80 -48.35 -18.60
N GLN A 33 2.43 -48.90 -19.74
CA GLN A 33 3.32 -49.12 -20.86
C GLN A 33 3.36 -47.92 -21.80
N ALA A 34 4.59 -47.52 -22.12
CA ALA A 34 4.93 -46.62 -23.20
C ALA A 34 4.69 -47.30 -24.56
N ASN A 35 4.10 -46.56 -25.49
CA ASN A 35 4.19 -46.89 -26.90
C ASN A 35 4.57 -45.66 -27.72
N GLY A 36 5.78 -45.71 -28.22
CA GLY A 36 6.25 -44.87 -29.28
C GLY A 36 5.65 -45.26 -30.62
N ASN A 37 5.43 -44.31 -31.48
CA ASN A 37 5.27 -44.56 -32.91
C ASN A 37 6.08 -43.55 -33.73
N VAL A 38 6.95 -44.12 -34.44
CA VAL A 38 7.85 -43.92 -35.51
C VAL A 38 7.25 -43.12 -36.66
N ILE A 39 8.08 -42.19 -37.16
CA ILE A 39 7.97 -41.42 -38.40
C ILE A 39 8.29 -42.38 -39.57
N PRO A 40 7.70 -42.21 -40.75
CA PRO A 40 8.43 -42.51 -41.98
C PRO A 40 8.65 -41.25 -42.83
N GLU A 41 9.92 -41.02 -43.10
CA GLU A 41 10.39 -40.23 -44.23
C GLU A 41 10.08 -40.97 -45.54
N SER A 42 9.73 -40.25 -46.59
CA SER A 42 10.09 -40.65 -47.96
C SER A 42 10.16 -39.45 -48.89
N ASP A 43 11.21 -39.44 -49.62
CA ASP A 43 11.82 -38.53 -50.56
C ASP A 43 11.01 -38.18 -51.84
N ASN A 44 11.41 -37.02 -52.39
CA ASN A 44 11.62 -36.64 -53.78
C ASN A 44 10.41 -36.57 -54.74
N ASP A 45 10.16 -35.44 -55.36
CA ASP A 45 10.80 -35.08 -56.65
C ASP A 45 10.42 -33.64 -57.11
N ILE A 46 11.35 -33.08 -57.83
CA ILE A 46 11.45 -31.79 -58.47
C ILE A 46 10.58 -31.78 -59.74
N ASN A 47 9.78 -30.70 -59.97
CA ASN A 47 9.80 -29.90 -61.20
C ASN A 47 8.47 -29.10 -61.43
N GLY A 48 8.63 -27.87 -61.91
CA GLY A 48 7.62 -27.22 -62.72
C GLY A 48 7.15 -25.84 -62.23
N VAL A 49 7.83 -24.83 -62.72
CA VAL A 49 7.43 -23.45 -62.86
C VAL A 49 6.03 -23.36 -63.47
N ASN A 50 5.11 -22.62 -62.84
CA ASN A 50 4.31 -21.56 -63.47
C ASN A 50 3.48 -20.80 -62.42
N GLY A 51 3.56 -19.48 -62.49
CA GLY A 51 2.87 -18.61 -61.61
C GLY A 51 1.35 -18.56 -61.89
N GLU A 52 0.62 -18.57 -60.81
CA GLU A 52 -0.69 -17.90 -60.70
C GLU A 52 -0.93 -17.51 -59.26
N THR A 53 -1.00 -16.20 -59.05
CA THR A 53 -1.44 -15.57 -57.82
C THR A 53 -2.91 -15.91 -57.56
N ASN A 54 -3.18 -16.87 -56.71
CA ASN A 54 -4.50 -17.06 -56.13
C ASN A 54 -4.37 -17.06 -54.59
N SER A 55 -4.62 -15.91 -54.01
CA SER A 55 -4.90 -15.75 -52.60
C SER A 55 -6.26 -16.38 -52.27
N SER A 56 -6.31 -17.68 -52.07
CA SER A 56 -7.43 -18.33 -51.40
C SER A 56 -7.24 -18.25 -49.89
N LEU A 57 -7.68 -17.15 -49.32
CA LEU A 57 -7.98 -17.08 -47.88
C LEU A 57 -9.07 -18.15 -47.62
N GLY A 58 -8.71 -19.20 -46.90
CA GLY A 58 -9.64 -20.21 -46.42
C GLY A 58 -10.76 -19.56 -45.58
N PRO A 59 -11.90 -20.25 -45.37
CA PRO A 59 -13.00 -19.69 -44.60
C PRO A 59 -12.50 -19.26 -43.23
N PRO A 60 -12.94 -18.09 -42.69
CA PRO A 60 -12.47 -17.54 -41.43
C PRO A 60 -12.65 -18.60 -40.33
N LYS A 61 -11.56 -18.96 -39.66
CA LYS A 61 -11.61 -19.82 -38.49
C LYS A 61 -12.56 -19.18 -37.49
N ILE A 62 -13.60 -19.89 -37.08
CA ILE A 62 -14.52 -19.43 -36.02
C ILE A 62 -13.69 -19.34 -34.77
N MET A 63 -13.23 -18.12 -34.43
CA MET A 63 -12.54 -17.84 -33.19
C MET A 63 -13.52 -17.77 -32.02
N ASP A 64 -13.17 -18.31 -30.88
CA ASP A 64 -13.92 -18.10 -29.66
C ASP A 64 -13.88 -16.62 -29.24
N LYS A 65 -14.77 -16.22 -28.35
CA LYS A 65 -14.90 -14.83 -27.91
C LYS A 65 -13.63 -14.28 -27.26
N THR A 66 -12.92 -15.10 -26.50
CA THR A 66 -11.67 -14.71 -25.81
C THR A 66 -10.58 -14.40 -26.83
N ASN A 67 -10.39 -15.26 -27.83
CA ASN A 67 -9.42 -15.01 -28.90
C ASN A 67 -9.81 -13.79 -29.76
N GLN A 68 -11.10 -13.55 -30.00
CA GLN A 68 -11.55 -12.32 -30.66
C GLN A 68 -11.17 -11.07 -29.85
N ASP A 69 -11.38 -11.09 -28.53
CA ASP A 69 -11.01 -9.97 -27.65
C ASP A 69 -9.49 -9.76 -27.62
N ILE A 70 -8.68 -10.83 -27.58
CA ILE A 70 -7.22 -10.75 -27.65
C ILE A 70 -6.77 -10.12 -28.98
N VAL A 71 -7.31 -10.56 -30.11
CA VAL A 71 -7.00 -10.00 -31.44
C VAL A 71 -7.33 -8.51 -31.49
N ARG A 72 -8.49 -8.11 -30.95
CA ARG A 72 -8.90 -6.69 -30.89
C ARG A 72 -7.94 -5.86 -30.02
N LEU A 73 -7.50 -6.38 -28.88
CA LEU A 73 -6.52 -5.72 -27.99
C LEU A 73 -5.17 -5.54 -28.69
N ILE A 74 -4.68 -6.57 -29.39
CA ILE A 74 -3.44 -6.50 -30.17
C ILE A 74 -3.59 -5.48 -31.32
N GLY A 75 -4.70 -5.51 -32.05
CA GLY A 75 -4.97 -4.56 -33.13
C GLY A 75 -5.02 -3.11 -32.64
N GLN A 76 -5.64 -2.85 -31.46
CA GLN A 76 -5.61 -1.53 -30.83
C GLN A 76 -4.18 -1.11 -30.46
N HIS A 77 -3.40 -2.02 -29.89
CA HIS A 77 -2.02 -1.74 -29.51
C HIS A 77 -1.14 -1.42 -30.73
N LEU A 78 -1.25 -2.19 -31.81
CA LEU A 78 -0.53 -1.96 -33.06
C LEU A 78 -0.83 -0.56 -33.63
N LYS A 79 -2.09 -0.12 -33.60
CA LYS A 79 -2.46 1.26 -34.00
C LYS A 79 -1.87 2.30 -33.08
N THR A 80 -1.80 2.04 -31.77
CA THR A 80 -1.19 2.98 -30.79
C THR A 80 0.31 3.16 -31.03
N VAL A 81 0.99 2.13 -31.54
CA VAL A 81 2.44 2.15 -31.86
C VAL A 81 2.71 2.66 -33.28
N GLY A 82 1.67 2.95 -34.08
CA GLY A 82 1.80 3.46 -35.45
C GLY A 82 1.98 2.37 -36.52
N LEU A 83 1.66 1.09 -36.19
CA LEU A 83 1.69 -0.04 -37.11
C LEU A 83 0.31 -0.29 -37.76
N ASP A 84 -0.27 0.75 -38.36
CA ASP A 84 -1.65 0.74 -38.87
C ASP A 84 -1.89 -0.34 -39.92
N ARG A 85 -0.97 -0.50 -40.87
CA ARG A 85 -1.08 -1.53 -41.94
C ARG A 85 -1.12 -2.93 -41.36
N THR A 86 -0.29 -3.22 -40.36
CA THR A 86 -0.27 -4.52 -39.71
C THR A 86 -1.54 -4.78 -38.92
N ALA A 87 -2.06 -3.74 -38.23
CA ALA A 87 -3.33 -3.81 -37.54
C ALA A 87 -4.50 -4.11 -38.51
N ASP A 88 -4.54 -3.43 -39.65
CA ASP A 88 -5.61 -3.64 -40.66
C ASP A 88 -5.52 -5.02 -41.28
N LEU A 89 -4.31 -5.52 -41.57
CA LEU A 89 -4.10 -6.89 -42.05
C LEU A 89 -4.55 -7.92 -41.01
N LEU A 90 -4.20 -7.74 -39.73
CA LEU A 90 -4.65 -8.60 -38.64
C LEU A 90 -6.17 -8.66 -38.54
N MET A 91 -6.85 -7.51 -38.66
CA MET A 91 -8.31 -7.46 -38.68
C MET A 91 -8.92 -8.16 -39.89
N GLN A 92 -8.30 -8.03 -41.07
CA GLN A 92 -8.74 -8.68 -42.30
C GLN A 92 -8.57 -10.20 -42.22
N GLU A 93 -7.42 -10.72 -41.79
CA GLU A 93 -7.16 -12.17 -41.70
C GLU A 93 -8.00 -12.83 -40.61
N SER A 94 -8.19 -12.16 -39.47
CA SER A 94 -8.98 -12.69 -38.35
C SER A 94 -10.51 -12.57 -38.56
N GLY A 95 -10.96 -11.73 -39.49
CA GLY A 95 -12.37 -11.38 -39.63
C GLY A 95 -12.93 -10.56 -38.45
N CYS A 96 -12.09 -10.16 -37.51
CA CYS A 96 -12.48 -9.35 -36.36
C CYS A 96 -12.59 -7.87 -36.74
N ARG A 97 -13.40 -7.13 -35.99
CA ARG A 97 -13.49 -5.68 -36.12
C ARG A 97 -13.00 -5.04 -34.83
N LEU A 98 -12.17 -4.01 -34.96
CA LEU A 98 -11.64 -3.28 -33.79
C LEU A 98 -12.80 -2.61 -33.04
N ASP A 99 -13.61 -1.85 -33.73
CA ASP A 99 -14.79 -1.15 -33.24
C ASP A 99 -16.05 -1.53 -33.99
N HIS A 100 -17.22 -1.32 -33.41
CA HIS A 100 -18.48 -1.44 -34.09
C HIS A 100 -18.57 -0.39 -35.23
N PRO A 101 -19.20 -0.69 -36.40
CA PRO A 101 -19.24 0.26 -37.53
C PRO A 101 -19.76 1.65 -37.16
N ALA A 102 -20.81 1.75 -36.33
CA ALA A 102 -21.34 3.02 -35.86
C ALA A 102 -20.30 3.80 -35.01
N ALA A 103 -19.54 3.11 -34.14
CA ALA A 103 -18.50 3.72 -33.31
C ALA A 103 -17.29 4.13 -34.15
N ALA A 104 -16.94 3.37 -35.20
CA ALA A 104 -15.86 3.75 -36.11
C ALA A 104 -16.21 5.03 -36.91
N LYS A 105 -17.45 5.17 -37.37
CA LYS A 105 -17.92 6.41 -38.00
C LYS A 105 -17.88 7.59 -37.04
N PHE A 106 -18.36 7.41 -35.82
CA PHE A 106 -18.32 8.43 -34.79
C PHE A 106 -16.89 8.91 -34.53
N ARG A 107 -15.94 7.97 -34.36
CA ARG A 107 -14.52 8.29 -34.22
C ARG A 107 -13.98 9.11 -35.39
N GLN A 108 -14.31 8.70 -36.62
CA GLN A 108 -13.88 9.39 -37.83
C GLN A 108 -14.35 10.84 -37.82
N HIS A 109 -15.67 11.08 -37.62
CA HIS A 109 -16.24 12.42 -37.66
C HIS A 109 -15.70 13.31 -36.52
N VAL A 110 -15.43 12.76 -35.32
CA VAL A 110 -14.77 13.50 -34.23
C VAL A 110 -13.33 13.88 -34.62
N MET A 111 -12.58 12.94 -35.20
CA MET A 111 -11.18 13.23 -35.62
C MET A 111 -11.13 14.22 -36.78
N ASP A 112 -12.08 14.19 -37.70
CA ASP A 112 -12.18 15.15 -38.79
C ASP A 112 -12.71 16.53 -38.34
N GLY A 113 -13.35 16.59 -37.14
CA GLY A 113 -13.96 17.81 -36.61
C GLY A 113 -15.33 18.13 -37.25
N ASP A 114 -15.99 17.13 -37.78
CA ASP A 114 -17.35 17.27 -38.32
C ASP A 114 -18.39 17.10 -37.20
N TRP A 115 -18.50 18.14 -36.37
CA TRP A 115 -19.26 18.12 -35.12
C TRP A 115 -20.74 17.79 -35.29
N ASN A 116 -21.33 18.19 -36.42
CA ASN A 116 -22.75 17.93 -36.69
C ASN A 116 -23.00 16.45 -37.02
N LYS A 117 -22.12 15.81 -37.79
CA LYS A 117 -22.20 14.37 -38.04
C LYS A 117 -21.85 13.57 -36.79
N ALA A 118 -20.84 14.02 -35.99
CA ALA A 118 -20.49 13.40 -34.72
C ALA A 118 -21.67 13.42 -33.72
N ASP A 119 -22.43 14.52 -33.61
CA ASP A 119 -23.65 14.57 -32.79
C ASP A 119 -24.76 13.61 -33.31
N HIS A 120 -24.90 13.49 -34.61
CA HIS A 120 -25.82 12.53 -35.21
C HIS A 120 -25.43 11.08 -34.87
N ASP A 121 -24.17 10.73 -35.09
CA ASP A 121 -23.64 9.40 -34.77
C ASP A 121 -23.75 9.08 -33.26
N LEU A 122 -23.56 10.08 -32.39
CA LEU A 122 -23.76 9.92 -30.95
C LEU A 122 -25.19 9.53 -30.60
N ASN A 123 -26.17 10.08 -31.32
CA ASN A 123 -27.57 9.71 -31.17
C ASN A 123 -27.87 8.28 -31.69
N GLU A 124 -27.18 7.80 -32.74
CA GLU A 124 -27.25 6.40 -33.15
C GLU A 124 -26.68 5.45 -32.08
N LEU A 125 -25.56 5.85 -31.43
CA LEU A 125 -24.92 5.09 -30.36
C LEU A 125 -25.76 5.01 -29.09
N LYS A 126 -26.77 5.87 -28.94
CA LYS A 126 -27.68 5.85 -27.77
C LYS A 126 -28.34 4.49 -27.55
N SER A 127 -28.66 3.76 -28.64
CA SER A 127 -29.29 2.43 -28.59
C SER A 127 -28.41 1.39 -27.86
N PHE A 128 -27.11 1.59 -27.82
CA PHE A 128 -26.12 0.70 -27.18
C PHE A 128 -25.78 1.09 -25.73
N LEU A 129 -26.24 2.26 -25.26
CA LEU A 129 -25.91 2.79 -23.92
C LEU A 129 -26.86 2.28 -22.80
N ASN A 130 -27.59 1.17 -23.01
CA ASN A 130 -28.39 0.46 -22.00
C ASN A 130 -29.09 1.36 -20.96
N GLY A 131 -29.75 2.44 -21.38
CA GLY A 131 -30.52 3.32 -20.51
C GLY A 131 -29.72 4.34 -19.67
N ALA A 132 -28.43 4.47 -19.85
CA ALA A 132 -27.59 5.46 -19.18
C ALA A 132 -27.76 6.86 -19.82
N SER A 133 -28.89 7.50 -19.59
CA SER A 133 -29.18 8.84 -20.13
C SER A 133 -28.15 9.89 -19.66
N GLN A 134 -27.60 9.72 -18.47
CA GLN A 134 -26.57 10.60 -17.90
C GLN A 134 -25.27 10.55 -18.70
N SER A 135 -24.77 9.34 -19.04
CA SER A 135 -23.55 9.19 -19.84
C SER A 135 -23.67 9.83 -21.23
N LEU A 136 -24.87 9.77 -21.85
CA LEU A 136 -25.12 10.43 -23.12
C LEU A 136 -25.02 11.95 -22.99
N VAL A 137 -25.56 12.53 -21.90
CA VAL A 137 -25.49 13.96 -21.63
C VAL A 137 -24.05 14.40 -21.42
N GLU A 138 -23.26 13.60 -20.68
CA GLU A 138 -21.83 13.85 -20.47
C GLU A 138 -21.04 13.79 -21.78
N MET A 139 -21.24 12.77 -22.60
CA MET A 139 -20.59 12.66 -23.91
C MET A 139 -20.95 13.84 -24.81
N LYS A 140 -22.22 14.22 -24.85
CA LYS A 140 -22.68 15.37 -25.63
C LYS A 140 -22.09 16.67 -25.14
N PHE A 141 -21.99 16.86 -23.82
CA PHE A 141 -21.33 18.01 -23.22
C PHE A 141 -19.86 18.11 -23.65
N LEU A 142 -19.09 17.01 -23.57
CA LEU A 142 -17.69 16.96 -23.98
C LEU A 142 -17.49 17.31 -25.47
N LEU A 143 -18.37 16.81 -26.33
CA LEU A 143 -18.32 17.05 -27.75
C LEU A 143 -18.61 18.52 -28.08
N LEU A 144 -19.61 19.10 -27.42
CA LEU A 144 -19.98 20.52 -27.60
C LEU A 144 -18.95 21.46 -26.97
N GLU A 145 -18.32 21.08 -25.87
CA GLU A 145 -17.20 21.84 -25.28
C GLU A 145 -16.04 21.95 -26.27
N GLN A 146 -15.65 20.86 -26.92
CA GLN A 146 -14.59 20.88 -27.93
C GLN A 146 -14.98 21.74 -29.14
N LYS A 147 -16.20 21.56 -29.68
CA LYS A 147 -16.75 22.37 -30.77
C LYS A 147 -16.70 23.86 -30.43
N TYR A 148 -17.08 24.23 -29.22
CA TYR A 148 -17.06 25.60 -28.71
C TYR A 148 -15.66 26.17 -28.67
N LEU A 149 -14.68 25.43 -28.11
CA LEU A 149 -13.29 25.89 -28.00
C LEU A 149 -12.63 26.04 -29.37
N GLU A 150 -12.90 25.13 -30.32
CA GLU A 150 -12.39 25.25 -31.68
C GLU A 150 -12.95 26.50 -32.40
N PHE A 151 -14.24 26.81 -32.24
CA PHE A 151 -14.83 28.04 -32.81
C PHE A 151 -14.21 29.31 -32.20
N LEU A 152 -13.94 29.33 -30.89
CA LEU A 152 -13.26 30.47 -30.27
C LEU A 152 -11.84 30.66 -30.80
N GLU A 153 -11.09 29.58 -30.98
CA GLU A 153 -9.72 29.64 -31.51
C GLU A 153 -9.69 30.10 -32.98
N GLU A 154 -10.72 29.79 -33.76
CA GLU A 154 -10.89 30.25 -35.13
C GLU A 154 -11.39 31.70 -35.23
N GLY A 155 -11.73 32.33 -34.11
CA GLY A 155 -12.29 33.68 -34.08
C GLY A 155 -13.78 33.75 -34.44
N LEU A 156 -14.46 32.60 -34.54
CA LEU A 156 -15.89 32.49 -34.83
C LEU A 156 -16.73 32.66 -33.55
N VAL A 157 -16.64 33.84 -32.93
CA VAL A 157 -17.23 34.12 -31.62
C VAL A 157 -18.77 34.01 -31.63
N LEU A 158 -19.42 34.38 -32.75
CA LEU A 158 -20.89 34.30 -32.87
C LEU A 158 -21.38 32.84 -32.89
N GLU A 159 -20.69 31.98 -33.62
CA GLU A 159 -20.96 30.55 -33.68
C GLU A 159 -20.69 29.89 -32.32
N ALA A 160 -19.59 30.25 -31.69
CA ALA A 160 -19.28 29.79 -30.32
C ALA A 160 -20.37 30.20 -29.33
N LEU A 161 -20.85 31.44 -29.38
CA LEU A 161 -21.95 31.92 -28.53
C LEU A 161 -23.26 31.17 -28.79
N GLN A 162 -23.57 30.83 -30.05
CA GLN A 162 -24.70 30.02 -30.39
C GLN A 162 -24.64 28.61 -29.78
N VAL A 163 -23.47 27.95 -29.87
CA VAL A 163 -23.22 26.65 -29.23
C VAL A 163 -23.39 26.74 -27.72
N LEU A 164 -22.79 27.73 -27.09
CA LEU A 164 -22.88 27.92 -25.63
C LEU A 164 -24.32 28.10 -25.18
N ARG A 165 -25.07 28.99 -25.84
CA ARG A 165 -26.44 29.39 -25.44
C ARG A 165 -27.49 28.35 -25.83
N ASN A 166 -27.41 27.78 -27.04
CA ASN A 166 -28.47 26.96 -27.58
C ASN A 166 -28.22 25.45 -27.43
N GLU A 167 -26.95 25.03 -27.25
CA GLU A 167 -26.59 23.62 -27.18
C GLU A 167 -26.05 23.21 -25.80
N LEU A 168 -25.06 23.93 -25.24
CA LEU A 168 -24.45 23.61 -23.94
C LEU A 168 -25.32 23.94 -22.74
N THR A 169 -25.84 25.18 -22.68
CA THR A 169 -26.66 25.63 -21.54
C THR A 169 -27.94 24.80 -21.35
N PRO A 170 -28.67 24.40 -22.39
CA PRO A 170 -29.89 23.59 -22.23
C PRO A 170 -29.65 22.18 -21.73
N LEU A 171 -28.40 21.64 -21.79
CA LEU A 171 -28.09 20.33 -21.25
C LEU A 171 -28.20 20.27 -19.73
N GLY A 172 -28.11 21.42 -19.04
CA GLY A 172 -28.20 21.48 -17.58
C GLY A 172 -27.09 20.70 -16.84
N HIS A 173 -26.02 20.31 -17.55
CA HIS A 173 -24.90 19.56 -17.03
C HIS A 173 -23.71 20.48 -16.76
N ASN A 174 -23.00 20.29 -15.62
CA ASN A 174 -21.80 21.02 -15.22
C ASN A 174 -21.88 22.54 -15.41
N THR A 175 -22.85 23.17 -14.75
CA THR A 175 -23.10 24.63 -14.84
C THR A 175 -21.89 25.47 -14.48
N GLY A 176 -21.05 25.01 -13.53
CA GLY A 176 -19.78 25.66 -13.17
C GLY A 176 -18.81 25.74 -14.36
N ARG A 177 -18.70 24.66 -15.16
CA ARG A 177 -17.87 24.65 -16.37
C ARG A 177 -18.46 25.53 -17.46
N VAL A 178 -19.80 25.55 -17.63
CA VAL A 178 -20.48 26.46 -18.58
C VAL A 178 -20.19 27.93 -18.25
N HIS A 179 -20.14 28.31 -16.96
CA HIS A 179 -19.74 29.66 -16.55
C HIS A 179 -18.28 29.95 -16.90
N GLN A 180 -17.37 29.01 -16.69
CA GLN A 180 -15.97 29.16 -17.10
C GLN A 180 -15.85 29.33 -18.63
N LEU A 181 -16.57 28.50 -19.40
CA LEU A 181 -16.58 28.60 -20.87
C LEU A 181 -17.04 29.98 -21.33
N SER A 182 -18.08 30.55 -20.69
CA SER A 182 -18.56 31.90 -21.03
C SER A 182 -17.48 32.97 -20.82
N ALA A 183 -16.59 32.82 -19.82
CA ALA A 183 -15.51 33.75 -19.57
C ALA A 183 -14.40 33.67 -20.64
N PHE A 184 -14.24 32.52 -21.33
CA PHE A 184 -13.21 32.35 -22.37
C PHE A 184 -13.46 33.18 -23.64
N MET A 185 -14.71 33.65 -23.85
CA MET A 185 -15.00 34.61 -24.94
C MET A 185 -14.28 35.95 -24.76
N MET A 186 -13.78 36.25 -23.57
CA MET A 186 -13.04 37.47 -23.26
C MET A 186 -11.53 37.32 -23.46
N CYS A 187 -11.06 36.15 -23.87
CA CYS A 187 -9.64 35.91 -24.14
C CYS A 187 -9.17 36.73 -25.35
N SER A 188 -8.02 37.37 -25.22
CA SER A 188 -7.46 38.26 -26.21
C SER A 188 -6.78 37.55 -27.40
N GLY A 189 -6.47 36.26 -27.24
CA GLY A 189 -5.76 35.47 -28.23
C GLY A 189 -5.74 33.98 -27.98
N ARG A 190 -5.18 33.23 -28.91
CA ARG A 190 -5.10 31.76 -28.92
C ARG A 190 -4.37 31.23 -27.68
N ASP A 191 -3.21 31.77 -27.34
CA ASP A 191 -2.37 31.28 -26.25
C ASP A 191 -3.05 31.46 -24.89
N GLU A 192 -3.74 32.58 -24.70
CA GLU A 192 -4.52 32.83 -23.48
C GLU A 192 -5.71 31.87 -23.37
N LEU A 193 -6.41 31.59 -24.46
CA LEU A 193 -7.50 30.63 -24.51
C LEU A 193 -7.01 29.22 -24.11
N GLN A 194 -5.93 28.76 -24.73
CA GLN A 194 -5.36 27.44 -24.46
C GLN A 194 -4.93 27.30 -22.99
N THR A 195 -4.22 28.29 -22.45
CA THR A 195 -3.76 28.30 -21.06
C THR A 195 -4.93 28.30 -20.07
N ARG A 196 -5.94 29.16 -20.27
CA ARG A 196 -7.09 29.26 -19.37
C ARG A 196 -8.02 28.05 -19.44
N ALA A 197 -8.20 27.48 -20.65
CA ALA A 197 -9.04 26.32 -20.86
C ALA A 197 -8.37 25.00 -20.42
N GLY A 198 -7.01 24.99 -20.29
CA GLY A 198 -6.23 23.76 -20.12
C GLY A 198 -6.37 22.84 -21.34
N TRP A 199 -6.28 23.41 -22.56
CA TRP A 199 -6.59 22.74 -23.80
C TRP A 199 -5.47 22.99 -24.85
N ASP A 200 -5.08 21.92 -25.56
CA ASP A 200 -3.91 21.93 -26.48
C ASP A 200 -4.17 22.61 -27.82
N GLY A 201 -5.31 23.28 -27.96
CA GLY A 201 -5.68 23.94 -29.22
C GLY A 201 -6.40 23.01 -30.20
N LYS A 202 -6.84 23.58 -31.32
CA LYS A 202 -7.47 22.83 -32.41
C LYS A 202 -6.45 21.94 -33.11
N GLY A 203 -6.70 20.62 -33.10
CA GLY A 203 -5.82 19.67 -33.78
C GLY A 203 -6.13 18.21 -33.49
N SER A 204 -5.36 17.34 -34.13
CA SER A 204 -5.53 15.89 -33.97
C SER A 204 -5.25 15.44 -32.53
N ALA A 205 -4.33 16.09 -31.82
CA ALA A 205 -3.99 15.75 -30.43
C ALA A 205 -5.16 16.01 -29.47
N SER A 206 -5.77 17.20 -29.50
CA SER A 206 -6.91 17.54 -28.64
C SER A 206 -8.15 16.70 -28.97
N ARG A 207 -8.38 16.40 -30.25
CA ARG A 207 -9.48 15.51 -30.67
C ARG A 207 -9.24 14.05 -30.27
N ALA A 208 -7.98 13.60 -30.29
CA ALA A 208 -7.61 12.27 -29.76
C ALA A 208 -7.85 12.19 -28.24
N ALA A 209 -7.45 13.23 -27.51
CA ALA A 209 -7.71 13.31 -26.07
C ALA A 209 -9.22 13.35 -25.75
N LEU A 210 -10.01 14.05 -26.56
CA LEU A 210 -11.47 14.00 -26.48
C LEU A 210 -12.00 12.60 -26.72
N MET A 211 -11.54 11.91 -27.77
CA MET A 211 -11.94 10.52 -28.07
C MET A 211 -11.59 9.56 -26.93
N ASP A 212 -10.42 9.71 -26.30
CA ASP A 212 -10.03 8.90 -25.13
C ASP A 212 -10.97 9.10 -23.93
N ARG A 213 -11.54 10.31 -23.77
CA ARG A 213 -12.58 10.58 -22.77
C ARG A 213 -13.92 9.96 -23.15
N LEU A 214 -14.37 10.12 -24.40
CA LEU A 214 -15.65 9.61 -24.90
C LEU A 214 -15.72 8.08 -24.90
N GLN A 215 -14.62 7.40 -25.20
CA GLN A 215 -14.54 5.93 -25.22
C GLN A 215 -14.87 5.30 -23.86
N ARG A 216 -14.62 6.00 -22.75
CA ARG A 216 -14.88 5.49 -21.40
C ARG A 216 -16.37 5.29 -21.10
N TYR A 217 -17.23 5.98 -21.83
CA TYR A 217 -18.69 5.89 -21.67
C TYR A 217 -19.33 4.81 -22.56
N LEU A 218 -18.60 4.33 -23.56
CA LEU A 218 -19.11 3.31 -24.49
C LEU A 218 -18.82 1.90 -23.99
N PRO A 219 -19.76 0.94 -24.18
CA PRO A 219 -19.49 -0.46 -23.85
C PRO A 219 -18.28 -1.00 -24.63
N PRO A 220 -17.42 -1.84 -24.00
CA PRO A 220 -16.25 -2.42 -24.67
C PRO A 220 -16.57 -3.28 -25.91
N SER A 221 -17.80 -3.78 -26.01
CA SER A 221 -18.30 -4.50 -27.21
C SER A 221 -18.45 -3.57 -28.44
N ILE A 222 -18.70 -2.30 -28.21
CA ILE A 222 -18.91 -1.28 -29.24
C ILE A 222 -17.58 -0.57 -29.56
N MET A 223 -16.85 -0.13 -28.56
CA MET A 223 -15.55 0.52 -28.72
C MET A 223 -14.65 0.12 -27.53
N LEU A 224 -13.43 -0.33 -27.82
CA LEU A 224 -12.49 -0.70 -26.76
C LEU A 224 -12.07 0.54 -25.96
N PRO A 225 -11.94 0.43 -24.62
CA PRO A 225 -11.33 1.50 -23.82
C PRO A 225 -9.91 1.84 -24.32
N PRO A 226 -9.47 3.10 -24.21
CA PRO A 226 -8.16 3.50 -24.72
C PRO A 226 -7.05 2.72 -24.01
N ARG A 227 -6.05 2.29 -24.80
CA ARG A 227 -4.85 1.57 -24.31
C ARG A 227 -5.18 0.39 -23.37
N ARG A 228 -6.25 -0.36 -23.66
CA ARG A 228 -6.74 -1.42 -22.76
C ARG A 228 -5.71 -2.52 -22.51
N LEU A 229 -4.96 -2.94 -23.52
CA LEU A 229 -3.88 -3.93 -23.34
C LEU A 229 -2.83 -3.42 -22.37
N HIS A 230 -2.37 -2.19 -22.51
CA HIS A 230 -1.43 -1.55 -21.61
C HIS A 230 -1.97 -1.52 -20.16
N SER A 231 -3.23 -1.13 -19.99
CA SER A 231 -3.89 -1.11 -18.67
C SER A 231 -3.96 -2.51 -18.02
N LEU A 232 -4.23 -3.56 -18.81
CA LEU A 232 -4.24 -4.94 -18.31
C LEU A 232 -2.83 -5.42 -17.93
N LEU A 233 -1.81 -5.06 -18.71
CA LEU A 233 -0.42 -5.38 -18.39
C LEU A 233 0.05 -4.66 -17.11
N CYS A 234 -0.31 -3.38 -16.92
CA CYS A 234 -0.05 -2.68 -15.66
C CYS A 234 -0.70 -3.39 -14.47
N GLN A 235 -1.95 -3.82 -14.60
CA GLN A 235 -2.64 -4.58 -13.56
C GLN A 235 -1.98 -5.94 -13.28
N ALA A 236 -1.50 -6.62 -14.32
CA ALA A 236 -0.79 -7.89 -14.17
C ALA A 236 0.54 -7.69 -13.43
N VAL A 237 1.33 -6.68 -13.80
CA VAL A 237 2.59 -6.33 -13.10
C VAL A 237 2.33 -5.94 -11.65
N GLU A 238 1.31 -5.12 -11.40
CA GLU A 238 0.94 -4.76 -10.03
C GLU A 238 0.55 -5.99 -9.20
N MET A 239 -0.20 -6.93 -9.77
CA MET A 239 -0.52 -8.20 -9.11
C MET A 239 0.74 -9.03 -8.82
N GLN A 240 1.70 -9.09 -9.74
CA GLN A 240 2.99 -9.78 -9.52
C GLN A 240 3.79 -9.10 -8.39
N ASN A 241 3.82 -7.77 -8.35
CA ASN A 241 4.46 -7.01 -7.28
C ASN A 241 3.85 -7.33 -5.91
N GLN A 242 2.50 -7.37 -5.82
CA GLN A 242 1.78 -7.73 -4.60
C GLN A 242 1.95 -9.19 -4.16
N GLN A 243 2.33 -10.08 -5.07
CA GLN A 243 2.63 -11.48 -4.76
C GLN A 243 4.12 -11.72 -4.47
N CYS A 244 4.98 -10.78 -4.83
CA CYS A 244 6.42 -10.87 -4.60
C CYS A 244 6.74 -10.88 -3.11
N THR A 245 7.56 -11.85 -2.67
CA THR A 245 7.84 -12.07 -1.24
C THR A 245 8.70 -10.96 -0.62
N TYR A 246 9.53 -10.25 -1.41
CA TYR A 246 10.53 -9.29 -0.92
C TYR A 246 10.41 -7.91 -1.59
N HIS A 247 9.23 -7.56 -2.09
CA HIS A 247 9.02 -6.31 -2.82
C HIS A 247 8.91 -5.10 -1.89
N VAL A 248 9.99 -4.36 -1.70
CA VAL A 248 10.07 -3.18 -0.81
C VAL A 248 10.41 -1.88 -1.54
N THR A 249 10.66 -1.92 -2.86
CA THR A 249 11.04 -0.75 -3.65
C THR A 249 9.88 -0.23 -4.47
N HIS A 250 9.76 1.09 -4.58
CA HIS A 250 8.85 1.70 -5.54
C HIS A 250 9.28 1.34 -6.96
N MET A 251 8.67 0.34 -7.55
CA MET A 251 8.68 0.27 -9.00
C MET A 251 7.68 1.32 -9.51
N GLN A 252 8.18 2.21 -10.38
CA GLN A 252 7.31 3.10 -11.11
C GLN A 252 6.25 2.23 -11.82
N THR A 253 5.00 2.63 -11.74
CA THR A 253 3.85 1.99 -12.42
C THR A 253 3.96 2.03 -13.95
N SER A 254 5.06 2.55 -14.48
CA SER A 254 5.40 2.61 -15.89
C SER A 254 5.98 1.26 -16.34
N LEU A 255 5.42 0.68 -17.40
CA LEU A 255 5.93 -0.54 -18.03
C LEU A 255 7.30 -0.36 -18.70
N GLU A 256 7.84 0.85 -18.76
CA GLU A 256 9.08 1.17 -19.48
C GLU A 256 10.32 0.47 -18.92
N ASN A 257 10.32 0.17 -17.62
CA ASN A 257 11.45 -0.45 -16.94
C ASN A 257 11.18 -1.87 -16.46
N VAL A 258 10.07 -2.49 -16.88
CA VAL A 258 9.65 -3.83 -16.44
C VAL A 258 9.73 -4.80 -17.59
N SER A 259 10.40 -5.95 -17.39
CA SER A 259 10.35 -7.06 -18.35
C SER A 259 8.98 -7.75 -18.26
N LEU A 260 8.25 -7.76 -19.38
CA LEU A 260 6.99 -8.50 -19.49
C LEU A 260 7.20 -9.99 -19.86
N LEU A 261 8.44 -10.40 -20.08
CA LEU A 261 8.80 -11.77 -20.50
C LEU A 261 9.14 -12.68 -19.32
N VAL A 262 9.36 -12.10 -18.14
CA VAL A 262 9.74 -12.81 -16.91
C VAL A 262 8.88 -12.29 -15.77
N ASP A 263 8.38 -13.18 -14.92
CA ASP A 263 7.63 -12.81 -13.74
C ASP A 263 8.50 -12.01 -12.76
N HIS A 264 7.91 -11.01 -12.13
CA HIS A 264 8.60 -10.16 -11.17
C HIS A 264 9.01 -10.95 -9.92
N SER A 265 10.29 -10.88 -9.57
CA SER A 265 10.83 -11.41 -8.31
C SER A 265 11.92 -10.51 -7.77
N CYS A 266 11.81 -10.08 -6.51
CA CYS A 266 12.84 -9.34 -5.82
C CYS A 266 13.80 -10.27 -5.10
N SER A 267 15.09 -9.93 -5.14
CA SER A 267 16.11 -10.65 -4.38
C SER A 267 16.00 -10.34 -2.89
N LYS A 268 16.20 -11.34 -2.03
CA LYS A 268 16.30 -11.16 -0.58
C LYS A 268 17.44 -10.20 -0.20
N GLU A 269 18.44 -10.04 -1.06
CA GLU A 269 19.58 -9.15 -0.83
C GLU A 269 19.20 -7.67 -0.81
N GLN A 270 18.11 -7.30 -1.48
CA GLN A 270 17.56 -5.94 -1.48
C GLN A 270 16.60 -5.67 -0.30
N PHE A 271 16.26 -6.71 0.44
CA PHE A 271 15.37 -6.62 1.59
C PHE A 271 16.15 -6.19 2.84
N PRO A 272 15.58 -5.40 3.79
CA PRO A 272 16.27 -4.92 4.99
C PRO A 272 16.50 -6.04 6.02
N CYS A 273 17.38 -6.99 5.69
CA CYS A 273 17.67 -8.15 6.54
C CYS A 273 19.14 -8.26 6.95
N HIS A 274 19.98 -7.30 6.55
CA HIS A 274 21.39 -7.24 6.94
C HIS A 274 21.64 -6.05 7.86
N THR A 275 22.48 -6.22 8.90
CA THR A 275 22.91 -5.10 9.74
C THR A 275 23.82 -4.17 8.92
N VAL A 276 23.38 -2.94 8.69
CA VAL A 276 24.14 -1.89 8.01
C VAL A 276 24.94 -1.08 9.02
N GLN A 277 24.37 -0.88 10.22
CA GLN A 277 25.00 -0.08 11.26
C GLN A 277 24.60 -0.58 12.66
N LEU A 278 25.53 -0.52 13.59
CA LEU A 278 25.33 -0.79 15.01
C LEU A 278 25.66 0.49 15.79
N LEU A 279 24.72 0.94 16.63
CA LEU A 279 24.84 2.14 17.45
C LEU A 279 24.89 1.73 18.92
N ASN A 280 25.89 2.25 19.67
CA ASN A 280 26.16 1.90 21.06
C ASN A 280 26.22 3.16 21.93
N ASP A 281 25.46 4.19 21.61
CA ASP A 281 25.51 5.50 22.27
C ASP A 281 24.68 5.54 23.57
N HIS A 282 23.70 4.63 23.73
CA HIS A 282 22.95 4.47 24.96
C HIS A 282 23.73 3.70 26.02
N CYS A 283 23.57 4.09 27.29
CA CYS A 283 24.27 3.51 28.40
C CYS A 283 23.51 2.39 29.14
N ASP A 284 22.22 2.19 28.85
CA ASP A 284 21.35 1.17 29.45
C ASP A 284 20.37 0.64 28.39
N GLU A 285 19.46 -0.26 28.77
CA GLU A 285 18.46 -0.89 27.92
C GLU A 285 17.75 0.12 27.05
N VAL A 286 17.63 -0.15 25.75
CA VAL A 286 16.87 0.67 24.81
C VAL A 286 15.48 0.07 24.63
N TRP A 287 14.45 0.81 25.02
CA TRP A 287 13.08 0.28 25.09
C TRP A 287 12.24 0.60 23.87
N TYR A 288 12.47 1.74 23.24
CA TYR A 288 11.65 2.17 22.12
C TYR A 288 12.44 2.83 20.99
N CYS A 289 11.99 2.62 19.75
CA CYS A 289 12.48 3.36 18.59
C CYS A 289 11.36 3.68 17.63
N LYS A 290 11.44 4.82 16.97
CA LYS A 290 10.46 5.23 15.96
C LYS A 290 11.09 6.15 14.93
N PHE A 291 10.91 5.82 13.63
CA PHE A 291 11.19 6.77 12.55
C PHE A 291 10.13 7.87 12.52
N SER A 292 10.56 9.08 12.15
CA SER A 292 9.66 10.19 11.88
C SER A 292 8.79 9.91 10.63
N PRO A 293 7.61 10.51 10.51
CA PRO A 293 6.73 10.30 9.36
C PRO A 293 7.36 10.67 8.00
N ASP A 294 8.27 11.65 7.96
CA ASP A 294 9.05 12.03 6.78
C ASP A 294 10.20 11.05 6.45
N GLY A 295 10.49 10.10 7.36
CA GLY A 295 11.56 9.12 7.21
C GLY A 295 12.97 9.65 7.39
N LEU A 296 13.15 10.93 7.70
CA LEU A 296 14.46 11.59 7.76
C LEU A 296 15.09 11.59 9.15
N LYS A 297 14.34 11.21 10.18
CA LYS A 297 14.83 11.13 11.54
C LYS A 297 14.44 9.80 12.19
N LEU A 298 15.27 9.35 13.14
CA LEU A 298 14.98 8.23 14.04
C LEU A 298 15.09 8.75 15.47
N ALA A 299 14.15 8.40 16.33
CA ALA A 299 14.26 8.64 17.77
C ALA A 299 14.35 7.32 18.51
N THR A 300 15.24 7.24 19.52
CA THR A 300 15.44 6.08 20.38
C THR A 300 15.34 6.49 21.84
N GLY A 301 14.55 5.77 22.63
CA GLY A 301 14.33 6.03 24.05
C GLY A 301 14.85 4.89 24.91
N SER A 302 15.50 5.21 26.00
CA SER A 302 16.22 4.26 26.82
C SER A 302 15.90 4.43 28.33
N LYS A 303 16.18 3.39 29.06
CA LYS A 303 16.22 3.35 30.52
C LYS A 303 17.26 4.28 31.09
N ASP A 304 18.28 4.70 30.34
CA ASP A 304 19.28 5.68 30.69
C ASP A 304 18.72 7.12 30.83
N MET A 305 17.40 7.28 30.74
CA MET A 305 16.68 8.56 30.89
C MET A 305 16.98 9.55 29.76
N THR A 306 17.41 9.07 28.59
CA THR A 306 17.67 9.91 27.43
C THR A 306 16.82 9.49 26.24
N VAL A 307 16.59 10.47 25.33
CA VAL A 307 16.14 10.22 23.95
C VAL A 307 17.23 10.69 23.01
N ILE A 308 17.69 9.84 22.13
CA ILE A 308 18.65 10.22 21.09
C ILE A 308 17.92 10.40 19.77
N ILE A 309 18.14 11.54 19.14
CA ILE A 309 17.66 11.85 17.78
C ILE A 309 18.80 11.61 16.78
N TRP A 310 18.51 10.88 15.75
CA TRP A 310 19.40 10.52 14.66
C TRP A 310 18.89 11.09 13.35
N ASP A 311 19.77 11.68 12.54
CA ASP A 311 19.45 12.05 11.15
C ASP A 311 19.67 10.85 10.24
N VAL A 312 18.73 10.62 9.34
CA VAL A 312 18.76 9.53 8.34
C VAL A 312 19.34 10.07 7.05
N ASP A 313 20.36 9.40 6.53
CA ASP A 313 20.87 9.61 5.19
C ASP A 313 20.16 8.64 4.21
N PRO A 314 19.31 9.14 3.30
CA PRO A 314 18.56 8.32 2.37
C PRO A 314 19.41 7.56 1.35
N GLU A 315 20.58 8.09 1.00
CA GLU A 315 21.45 7.50 -0.02
C GLU A 315 22.23 6.32 0.51
N THR A 316 22.78 6.46 1.72
CA THR A 316 23.59 5.41 2.34
C THR A 316 22.79 4.48 3.24
N LEU A 317 21.54 4.82 3.55
CA LEU A 317 20.66 4.13 4.52
C LEU A 317 21.32 4.00 5.91
N ARG A 318 22.08 5.03 6.30
CA ARG A 318 22.75 5.14 7.58
C ARG A 318 22.16 6.26 8.41
N VAL A 319 22.44 6.23 9.71
CA VAL A 319 22.03 7.29 10.62
C VAL A 319 23.26 7.94 11.28
N THR A 320 23.14 9.24 11.56
CA THR A 320 24.16 10.01 12.27
C THR A 320 23.54 10.63 13.52
N HIS A 321 24.31 10.69 14.61
CA HIS A 321 23.87 11.31 15.85
C HIS A 321 23.60 12.81 15.62
N ARG A 322 22.37 13.25 15.91
CA ARG A 322 21.98 14.66 15.85
C ARG A 322 22.02 15.31 17.23
N LYS A 323 21.25 14.78 18.17
CA LYS A 323 21.10 15.35 19.51
C LYS A 323 20.67 14.31 20.53
N THR A 324 21.19 14.42 21.74
CA THR A 324 20.69 13.71 22.92
C THR A 324 19.80 14.65 23.73
N LEU A 325 18.56 14.24 23.96
CA LEU A 325 17.59 14.96 24.78
C LEU A 325 17.71 14.42 26.22
N GLU A 326 18.14 15.28 27.10
CA GLU A 326 18.43 14.96 28.51
C GLU A 326 17.41 15.65 29.43
N GLY A 327 17.43 15.23 30.70
CA GLY A 327 16.66 15.86 31.77
C GLY A 327 15.40 15.08 32.16
N HIS A 328 15.09 13.96 31.50
CA HIS A 328 14.01 13.08 31.92
C HIS A 328 14.31 12.51 33.32
N THR A 329 13.28 12.43 34.15
CA THR A 329 13.39 11.92 35.52
C THR A 329 13.34 10.40 35.59
N TYR A 330 12.79 9.79 34.53
CA TYR A 330 12.58 8.33 34.36
C TYR A 330 13.06 7.89 33.01
N GLY A 331 13.28 6.60 32.81
CA GLY A 331 13.54 6.01 31.50
C GLY A 331 12.42 6.31 30.53
N VAL A 332 12.71 6.29 29.24
CA VAL A 332 11.74 6.59 28.17
C VAL A 332 11.23 5.30 27.55
N ALA A 333 9.95 4.99 27.80
CA ALA A 333 9.30 3.74 27.38
C ALA A 333 8.49 3.86 26.09
N LEU A 334 8.07 5.07 25.71
CA LEU A 334 7.30 5.31 24.48
C LEU A 334 7.67 6.66 23.88
N ILE A 335 7.73 6.69 22.56
CA ILE A 335 7.99 7.89 21.76
C ILE A 335 6.92 8.02 20.66
N ALA A 336 6.36 9.22 20.52
CA ALA A 336 5.42 9.52 19.46
C ALA A 336 5.82 10.78 18.69
N TRP A 337 6.04 10.64 17.38
CA TRP A 337 6.27 11.76 16.46
C TRP A 337 4.97 12.43 16.08
N SER A 338 4.98 13.77 15.98
CA SER A 338 3.87 14.50 15.33
C SER A 338 3.81 14.16 13.85
N PRO A 339 2.61 14.17 13.22
CA PRO A 339 2.45 13.88 11.79
C PRO A 339 3.29 14.72 10.84
N ASP A 340 3.62 15.96 11.23
CA ASP A 340 4.48 16.88 10.48
C ASP A 340 6.00 16.70 10.75
N SER A 341 6.37 15.72 11.61
CA SER A 341 7.77 15.41 11.98
C SER A 341 8.50 16.52 12.73
N SER A 342 7.78 17.55 13.22
CA SER A 342 8.35 18.71 13.91
C SER A 342 8.49 18.54 15.41
N HIS A 343 7.64 17.70 16.03
CA HIS A 343 7.58 17.51 17.46
C HIS A 343 7.65 16.04 17.86
N LEU A 344 8.10 15.81 19.07
CA LEU A 344 8.23 14.49 19.68
C LEU A 344 7.68 14.49 21.09
N ILE A 345 6.84 13.50 21.40
CA ILE A 345 6.41 13.21 22.77
C ILE A 345 7.21 12.04 23.30
N ALA A 346 7.74 12.17 24.53
CA ALA A 346 8.39 11.12 25.27
C ALA A 346 7.59 10.82 26.55
N CYS A 347 7.26 9.54 26.75
CA CYS A 347 6.56 9.03 27.93
C CYS A 347 7.44 8.01 28.66
N GLY A 348 7.36 8.01 30.00
CA GLY A 348 8.06 7.05 30.83
C GLY A 348 7.28 5.76 31.11
N PRO A 349 7.81 4.88 31.99
CA PRO A 349 7.14 3.66 32.42
C PRO A 349 5.95 3.93 33.35
N GLU A 350 5.31 2.86 33.84
CA GLU A 350 4.08 2.92 34.65
C GLU A 350 4.16 3.79 35.92
N ASP A 351 5.36 4.02 36.45
CA ASP A 351 5.60 4.86 37.64
C ASP A 351 5.91 6.32 37.30
N CYS A 352 5.95 6.68 36.01
CA CYS A 352 6.29 8.03 35.59
C CYS A 352 5.04 8.89 35.41
N PRO A 353 4.86 9.98 36.20
CA PRO A 353 3.72 10.89 36.02
C PRO A 353 3.94 11.93 34.94
N GLU A 354 5.07 11.91 34.23
CA GLU A 354 5.53 12.99 33.36
C GLU A 354 5.47 12.60 31.89
N LEU A 355 5.02 13.54 31.07
CA LEU A 355 5.12 13.51 29.63
C LEU A 355 5.92 14.73 29.16
N TRP A 356 6.84 14.52 28.25
CA TRP A 356 7.73 15.55 27.73
C TRP A 356 7.45 15.80 26.26
N LEU A 357 7.18 17.04 25.89
CA LEU A 357 6.97 17.48 24.51
C LEU A 357 8.18 18.29 24.02
N TRP A 358 8.87 17.77 23.03
CA TRP A 358 10.07 18.36 22.43
C TRP A 358 9.76 18.92 21.05
N CYS A 359 10.31 20.10 20.73
CA CYS A 359 10.41 20.62 19.38
C CYS A 359 11.73 20.15 18.76
N VAL A 360 11.67 19.38 17.68
CA VAL A 360 12.83 18.74 17.04
C VAL A 360 13.23 19.45 15.75
N ASP A 361 12.44 20.41 15.29
CA ASP A 361 12.68 21.16 14.06
C ASP A 361 13.86 22.13 14.19
N THR A 362 14.08 22.63 15.39
CA THR A 362 15.25 23.46 15.70
C THR A 362 16.51 22.60 15.84
N PRO A 363 17.70 23.11 15.44
CA PRO A 363 18.96 22.38 15.59
C PRO A 363 19.25 21.94 17.04
N ASP A 364 18.82 22.75 18.01
CA ASP A 364 19.06 22.52 19.43
C ASP A 364 18.04 21.60 20.11
N CYS A 365 16.93 21.24 19.44
CA CYS A 365 15.86 20.40 19.95
C CYS A 365 15.38 20.87 21.32
N GLU A 366 14.51 21.86 21.35
CA GLU A 366 14.09 22.52 22.59
C GLU A 366 12.93 21.80 23.27
N LEU A 367 12.97 21.73 24.62
CA LEU A 367 11.84 21.29 25.41
C LEU A 367 10.73 22.34 25.35
N ARG A 368 9.56 21.97 24.84
CA ARG A 368 8.39 22.85 24.77
C ARG A 368 7.56 22.80 26.04
N VAL A 369 7.19 21.59 26.46
CA VAL A 369 6.30 21.39 27.61
C VAL A 369 6.69 20.13 28.38
N LYS A 370 6.64 20.25 29.70
CA LYS A 370 6.64 19.12 30.61
C LYS A 370 5.26 19.04 31.25
N LEU A 371 4.49 18.04 30.90
CA LEU A 371 3.13 17.83 31.39
C LEU A 371 3.13 16.86 32.56
N THR A 372 2.51 17.26 33.68
CA THR A 372 2.28 16.42 34.86
C THR A 372 0.88 16.73 35.36
N GLN A 373 -0.04 15.76 35.28
CA GLN A 373 -1.44 15.99 35.68
C GLN A 373 -1.62 15.79 37.19
N SER A 374 -1.09 14.73 37.73
CA SER A 374 -1.03 14.49 39.17
C SER A 374 0.14 13.58 39.51
N THR A 375 0.65 13.65 40.74
CA THR A 375 1.72 12.77 41.22
C THR A 375 1.30 11.29 41.27
N ASP A 376 -0.01 11.05 41.26
CA ASP A 376 -0.60 9.71 41.35
C ASP A 376 -1.08 9.17 40.00
N ASP A 377 -0.99 9.94 38.93
CA ASP A 377 -1.39 9.51 37.58
C ASP A 377 -0.18 9.35 36.65
N SER A 378 -0.07 8.22 35.99
CA SER A 378 1.01 7.93 35.04
C SER A 378 0.57 8.22 33.62
N LEU A 379 1.44 8.88 32.83
CA LEU A 379 1.21 9.16 31.41
C LEU A 379 2.11 8.27 30.55
N THR A 380 1.71 7.01 30.39
CA THR A 380 2.51 5.96 29.73
C THR A 380 2.20 5.77 28.26
N ALA A 381 1.07 6.28 27.78
CA ALA A 381 0.62 6.16 26.41
C ALA A 381 0.27 7.52 25.83
N CYS A 382 0.64 7.75 24.57
CA CYS A 382 0.30 8.97 23.85
C CYS A 382 0.09 8.69 22.36
N ALA A 383 -0.70 9.55 21.72
CA ALA A 383 -0.90 9.54 20.27
C ALA A 383 -1.24 10.95 19.78
N TRP A 384 -0.77 11.28 18.59
CA TRP A 384 -1.02 12.57 17.94
C TRP A 384 -2.28 12.56 17.11
N HIS A 385 -3.02 13.66 17.12
CA HIS A 385 -4.01 13.95 16.11
C HIS A 385 -3.34 14.27 14.77
N ARG A 386 -4.06 14.03 13.68
CA ARG A 386 -3.55 14.20 12.32
C ARG A 386 -3.14 15.64 11.99
N ASP A 387 -3.72 16.61 12.65
CA ASP A 387 -3.47 18.05 12.45
C ASP A 387 -2.17 18.56 13.10
N SER A 388 -1.44 17.70 13.82
CA SER A 388 -0.24 18.05 14.60
C SER A 388 -0.45 19.11 15.68
N ASN A 389 -1.69 19.54 15.96
CA ASN A 389 -1.99 20.61 16.92
C ASN A 389 -2.48 20.09 18.27
N LYS A 390 -2.87 18.81 18.31
CA LYS A 390 -3.40 18.17 19.50
C LYS A 390 -2.83 16.77 19.65
N PHE A 391 -2.78 16.29 20.86
CA PHE A 391 -2.42 14.92 21.18
C PHE A 391 -3.29 14.39 22.32
N VAL A 392 -3.34 13.07 22.45
CA VAL A 392 -3.96 12.39 23.58
C VAL A 392 -2.89 11.69 24.41
N ALA A 393 -3.04 11.71 25.72
CA ALA A 393 -2.15 11.06 26.66
C ALA A 393 -2.94 10.38 27.76
N GLY A 394 -2.47 9.24 28.25
CA GLY A 394 -3.13 8.50 29.31
C GLY A 394 -2.27 7.41 29.90
N GLY A 395 -2.80 6.72 30.91
CA GLY A 395 -2.09 5.66 31.59
C GLY A 395 -2.98 4.69 32.35
N LEU A 396 -2.39 3.91 33.23
CA LEU A 396 -3.04 2.79 33.90
C LEU A 396 -3.91 3.17 35.10
N ARG A 397 -3.96 4.44 35.50
CA ARG A 397 -4.73 4.87 36.69
C ARG A 397 -6.15 5.33 36.41
N GLY A 398 -6.55 5.37 35.14
CA GLY A 398 -7.96 5.47 34.77
C GLY A 398 -8.41 6.82 34.23
N GLN A 399 -7.50 7.64 33.76
CA GLN A 399 -7.83 8.88 33.04
C GLN A 399 -7.01 8.95 31.75
N PHE A 400 -7.59 9.51 30.69
CA PHE A 400 -6.83 9.98 29.55
C PHE A 400 -7.35 11.33 29.06
N TYR A 401 -6.43 12.12 28.54
CA TYR A 401 -6.59 13.54 28.31
C TYR A 401 -6.35 13.85 26.84
N GLN A 402 -7.13 14.78 26.31
CA GLN A 402 -6.82 15.47 25.07
C GLN A 402 -6.14 16.80 25.40
N CYS A 403 -4.96 17.02 24.87
CA CYS A 403 -4.12 18.17 25.17
C CYS A 403 -3.79 18.97 23.90
N ASP A 404 -3.57 20.28 24.06
CA ASP A 404 -3.00 21.13 23.04
C ASP A 404 -1.46 21.13 23.08
N MET A 405 -0.83 21.90 22.17
CA MET A 405 0.62 22.01 22.06
C MET A 405 1.29 22.73 23.24
N ASP A 406 0.53 23.42 24.07
CA ASP A 406 1.01 24.11 25.27
C ASP A 406 0.77 23.28 26.54
N GLY A 407 0.24 22.06 26.37
CA GLY A 407 -0.01 21.12 27.46
C GLY A 407 -1.33 21.38 28.22
N ASN A 408 -2.18 22.28 27.74
CA ASN A 408 -3.48 22.49 28.37
C ASN A 408 -4.42 21.34 28.01
N VAL A 409 -5.11 20.81 29.01
CA VAL A 409 -6.13 19.79 28.81
C VAL A 409 -7.39 20.43 28.24
N SER A 410 -7.78 20.01 27.04
CA SER A 410 -9.04 20.43 26.43
C SER A 410 -10.21 19.56 26.87
N ASP A 411 -9.99 18.25 26.95
CA ASP A 411 -10.97 17.25 27.35
C ASP A 411 -10.32 16.09 28.10
N SER A 412 -11.12 15.37 28.89
CA SER A 412 -10.67 14.18 29.61
C SER A 412 -11.73 13.09 29.63
N TRP A 413 -11.27 11.85 29.72
CA TRP A 413 -12.13 10.68 29.88
C TRP A 413 -11.73 9.91 31.14
N GLU A 414 -12.68 9.74 32.05
CA GLU A 414 -12.44 9.10 33.34
C GLU A 414 -12.84 7.61 33.32
N GLY A 415 -12.21 6.84 34.21
CA GLY A 415 -12.53 5.40 34.41
C GLY A 415 -11.93 4.46 33.36
N VAL A 416 -11.02 4.94 32.50
CA VAL A 416 -10.40 4.17 31.43
C VAL A 416 -8.90 4.00 31.69
N ARG A 417 -8.48 2.77 31.91
CA ARG A 417 -7.06 2.40 32.07
C ARG A 417 -6.46 2.07 30.71
N VAL A 418 -5.58 2.90 30.23
CA VAL A 418 -5.04 2.85 28.88
C VAL A 418 -3.61 2.31 28.89
N LYS A 419 -3.33 1.31 28.04
CA LYS A 419 -1.98 0.78 27.80
C LYS A 419 -1.34 1.33 26.54
N CYS A 420 -2.14 1.58 25.50
CA CYS A 420 -1.66 2.09 24.23
C CYS A 420 -2.76 2.89 23.55
N LEU A 421 -2.40 3.94 22.81
CA LEU A 421 -3.29 4.86 22.15
C LEU A 421 -2.95 4.98 20.65
N TRP A 422 -3.97 5.25 19.84
CA TRP A 422 -3.85 5.58 18.43
C TRP A 422 -4.96 6.53 17.99
N CYS A 423 -4.61 7.65 17.36
CA CYS A 423 -5.60 8.55 16.75
C CYS A 423 -5.86 8.14 15.30
N ARG A 424 -7.12 7.94 14.93
CA ARG A 424 -7.52 7.61 13.56
C ARG A 424 -7.37 8.82 12.64
N SER A 425 -7.26 8.54 11.35
CA SER A 425 -7.16 9.57 10.31
C SER A 425 -8.44 10.40 10.13
N ASP A 426 -9.57 9.97 10.72
CA ASP A 426 -10.82 10.75 10.75
C ASP A 426 -10.70 12.02 11.62
N GLY A 427 -9.64 12.13 12.44
CA GLY A 427 -9.40 13.27 13.33
C GLY A 427 -10.37 13.38 14.51
N LYS A 428 -11.18 12.35 14.77
CA LYS A 428 -12.21 12.35 15.82
C LYS A 428 -12.15 11.15 16.74
N THR A 429 -11.79 9.99 16.19
CA THR A 429 -11.80 8.73 16.93
C THR A 429 -10.42 8.39 17.44
N VAL A 430 -10.31 8.17 18.75
CA VAL A 430 -9.11 7.66 19.41
C VAL A 430 -9.31 6.19 19.77
N LEU A 431 -8.41 5.34 19.32
CA LEU A 431 -8.38 3.92 19.71
C LEU A 431 -7.52 3.76 20.95
N ALA A 432 -8.02 3.00 21.92
CA ALA A 432 -7.28 2.68 23.13
C ALA A 432 -7.32 1.18 23.43
N ALA A 433 -6.16 0.61 23.75
CA ALA A 433 -6.06 -0.71 24.35
C ALA A 433 -6.25 -0.58 25.86
N ASP A 434 -7.26 -1.25 26.42
CA ASP A 434 -7.58 -1.18 27.82
C ASP A 434 -7.02 -2.40 28.62
N SER A 435 -7.06 -2.28 29.95
CA SER A 435 -6.63 -3.36 30.86
C SER A 435 -7.53 -4.61 30.81
N HIS A 436 -8.68 -4.56 30.13
CA HIS A 436 -9.62 -5.66 29.95
C HIS A 436 -9.43 -6.39 28.61
N HIS A 437 -8.26 -6.25 28.00
CA HIS A 437 -7.89 -6.90 26.73
C HIS A 437 -8.76 -6.48 25.54
N ARG A 438 -9.28 -5.24 25.55
CA ARG A 438 -10.14 -4.71 24.50
C ARG A 438 -9.46 -3.56 23.77
N ILE A 439 -9.78 -3.43 22.48
CA ILE A 439 -9.58 -2.18 21.75
C ILE A 439 -10.93 -1.47 21.68
N ARG A 440 -10.97 -0.26 22.19
CA ARG A 440 -12.15 0.60 22.19
C ARG A 440 -11.89 1.86 21.39
N GLY A 441 -12.93 2.38 20.75
CA GLY A 441 -12.92 3.69 20.10
C GLY A 441 -13.58 4.71 21.02
N TYR A 442 -12.99 5.88 21.13
CA TYR A 442 -13.49 7.02 21.91
C TYR A 442 -13.60 8.22 20.97
N ASN A 443 -14.77 8.85 20.98
CA ASN A 443 -15.01 10.09 20.24
C ASN A 443 -15.21 11.22 21.26
N PHE A 444 -14.28 12.18 21.29
CA PHE A 444 -14.33 13.29 22.23
C PHE A 444 -15.39 14.32 21.87
N ASP A 445 -15.71 14.47 20.57
CA ASP A 445 -16.73 15.45 20.14
C ASP A 445 -18.15 14.99 20.51
N GLU A 446 -18.43 13.68 20.38
CA GLU A 446 -19.76 13.11 20.62
C GLU A 446 -19.90 12.49 22.01
N LEU A 447 -18.82 12.48 22.81
CA LEU A 447 -18.74 11.87 24.14
C LEU A 447 -19.27 10.42 24.16
N CYS A 448 -18.96 9.67 23.12
CA CYS A 448 -19.35 8.27 22.99
C CYS A 448 -18.14 7.35 22.88
N ASP A 449 -18.30 6.14 23.41
CA ASP A 449 -17.31 5.10 23.30
C ASP A 449 -17.93 3.77 22.86
N PHE A 450 -17.14 2.95 22.15
CA PHE A 450 -17.59 1.65 21.64
C PHE A 450 -16.48 0.63 21.61
N THR A 451 -16.81 -0.62 21.85
CA THR A 451 -15.85 -1.72 21.76
C THR A 451 -15.72 -2.15 20.29
N ILE A 452 -14.47 -2.22 19.81
CA ILE A 452 -14.15 -2.66 18.45
C ILE A 452 -13.86 -4.15 18.46
N LEU A 453 -12.95 -4.61 19.34
CA LEU A 453 -12.56 -6.00 19.45
C LEU A 453 -12.21 -6.37 20.90
N GLN A 454 -12.22 -7.67 21.16
CA GLN A 454 -11.87 -8.28 22.44
C GLN A 454 -10.90 -9.43 22.19
N GLU A 455 -9.79 -9.46 22.93
CA GLU A 455 -8.83 -10.56 22.97
C GLU A 455 -9.02 -11.39 24.25
N ASP A 456 -8.58 -12.65 24.22
CA ASP A 456 -8.63 -13.56 25.37
C ASP A 456 -7.48 -13.30 26.35
N HIS A 457 -6.38 -12.72 25.85
CA HIS A 457 -5.16 -12.44 26.61
C HIS A 457 -4.82 -10.95 26.60
N PRO A 458 -3.97 -10.48 27.54
CA PRO A 458 -3.58 -9.08 27.61
C PRO A 458 -2.96 -8.57 26.30
N VAL A 459 -3.49 -7.44 25.80
CA VAL A 459 -2.85 -6.69 24.72
C VAL A 459 -1.72 -5.87 25.32
N MET A 460 -0.49 -6.15 24.91
CA MET A 460 0.71 -5.48 25.40
C MET A 460 0.97 -4.19 24.65
N SER A 461 0.85 -4.22 23.35
CA SER A 461 0.95 -3.05 22.47
C SER A 461 0.11 -3.26 21.21
N PHE A 462 -0.24 -2.18 20.51
CA PHE A 462 -0.85 -2.28 19.19
C PHE A 462 -0.37 -1.16 18.28
N SER A 463 -0.44 -1.41 16.98
CA SER A 463 -0.22 -0.42 15.94
C SER A 463 -1.27 -0.59 14.83
N VAL A 464 -1.62 0.50 14.15
CA VAL A 464 -2.65 0.51 13.10
C VAL A 464 -2.01 0.92 11.78
N ASN A 465 -2.50 0.39 10.68
CA ASN A 465 -2.01 0.72 9.35
C ASN A 465 -2.50 2.11 8.90
N LYS A 466 -1.87 2.69 7.86
CA LYS A 466 -2.20 4.02 7.32
C LYS A 466 -3.65 4.15 6.84
N ALA A 467 -4.30 3.03 6.49
CA ALA A 467 -5.69 3.01 6.05
C ALA A 467 -6.70 2.93 7.20
N ASP A 468 -6.27 2.88 8.47
CA ASP A 468 -7.08 2.67 9.67
C ASP A 468 -7.97 1.41 9.65
N ARG A 469 -7.61 0.45 8.81
CA ARG A 469 -8.37 -0.79 8.66
C ARG A 469 -7.79 -1.95 9.42
N LEU A 470 -6.47 -2.10 9.43
CA LEU A 470 -5.79 -3.24 10.04
C LEU A 470 -5.05 -2.81 11.30
N ALA A 471 -5.15 -3.61 12.35
CA ALA A 471 -4.40 -3.45 13.59
C ALA A 471 -3.53 -4.69 13.86
N LEU A 472 -2.28 -4.43 14.24
CA LEU A 472 -1.35 -5.40 14.78
C LEU A 472 -1.39 -5.32 16.30
N LEU A 473 -1.66 -6.43 16.96
CA LEU A 473 -1.66 -6.55 18.41
C LEU A 473 -0.56 -7.50 18.86
N ASN A 474 0.29 -7.05 19.77
CA ASN A 474 1.17 -7.93 20.51
C ASN A 474 0.40 -8.46 21.72
N VAL A 475 0.11 -9.75 21.73
CA VAL A 475 -0.75 -10.40 22.73
C VAL A 475 0.09 -11.31 23.61
N ALA A 476 0.01 -11.10 24.93
CA ALA A 476 0.80 -11.86 25.91
C ALA A 476 0.62 -13.38 25.72
N ASN A 477 1.74 -14.10 25.66
CA ASN A 477 1.82 -15.57 25.45
C ASN A 477 1.20 -16.10 24.15
N GLN A 478 0.77 -15.22 23.22
CA GLN A 478 0.15 -15.61 21.95
C GLN A 478 0.92 -15.13 20.74
N GLY A 479 1.75 -14.10 20.86
CA GLY A 479 2.53 -13.50 19.77
C GLY A 479 1.81 -12.33 19.11
N VAL A 480 1.94 -12.22 17.80
CA VAL A 480 1.41 -11.08 17.02
C VAL A 480 0.14 -11.47 16.28
N HIS A 481 -0.94 -10.76 16.53
CA HIS A 481 -2.24 -10.94 15.89
C HIS A 481 -2.56 -9.79 14.96
N LEU A 482 -3.12 -10.10 13.79
CA LEU A 482 -3.63 -9.13 12.82
C LEU A 482 -5.16 -9.14 12.83
N TRP A 483 -5.74 -7.99 13.11
CA TRP A 483 -7.19 -7.78 13.13
C TRP A 483 -7.64 -6.83 12.04
N ASP A 484 -8.80 -7.11 11.46
CA ASP A 484 -9.52 -6.13 10.64
C ASP A 484 -10.47 -5.34 11.56
N LEU A 485 -10.25 -4.03 11.67
CA LEU A 485 -11.01 -3.15 12.56
C LEU A 485 -12.41 -2.86 12.01
N GLN A 486 -12.61 -2.92 10.69
CA GLN A 486 -13.89 -2.69 10.06
C GLN A 486 -14.79 -3.91 10.19
N ASP A 487 -14.26 -5.07 9.83
CA ASP A 487 -14.98 -6.34 9.87
C ASP A 487 -14.96 -6.99 11.26
N ARG A 488 -14.18 -6.41 12.19
CA ARG A 488 -14.02 -6.84 13.60
C ARG A 488 -13.68 -8.32 13.73
N CYS A 489 -12.79 -8.80 12.86
CA CYS A 489 -12.39 -10.20 12.83
C CYS A 489 -10.86 -10.35 12.88
N LEU A 490 -10.43 -11.46 13.48
CA LEU A 490 -9.04 -11.86 13.48
C LEU A 490 -8.68 -12.39 12.09
N VAL A 491 -7.78 -11.67 11.40
CA VAL A 491 -7.32 -12.03 10.06
C VAL A 491 -6.24 -13.11 10.12
N ARG A 492 -5.27 -12.98 11.07
CA ARG A 492 -4.09 -13.87 11.12
C ARG A 492 -3.40 -13.83 12.47
N ARG A 493 -2.78 -14.98 12.82
CA ARG A 493 -1.82 -15.11 13.93
C ARG A 493 -0.45 -15.42 13.36
N PHE A 494 0.55 -14.60 13.67
CA PHE A 494 1.92 -14.78 13.18
C PHE A 494 2.71 -15.70 14.11
N GLN A 495 3.39 -16.66 13.51
CA GLN A 495 4.12 -17.72 14.24
C GLN A 495 5.62 -17.40 14.31
N GLY A 496 6.31 -18.04 15.26
CA GLY A 496 7.76 -18.02 15.42
C GLY A 496 8.28 -17.06 16.48
N VAL A 497 7.57 -15.96 16.76
CA VAL A 497 7.94 -14.98 17.79
C VAL A 497 7.70 -15.55 19.20
N THR A 498 8.60 -15.26 20.12
CA THR A 498 8.43 -15.51 21.56
C THR A 498 7.97 -14.22 22.22
N GLN A 499 6.71 -14.20 22.65
CA GLN A 499 6.07 -13.10 23.34
C GLN A 499 5.61 -13.59 24.71
N GLY A 500 6.26 -13.17 25.77
CA GLY A 500 5.87 -13.44 27.16
C GLY A 500 5.09 -12.28 27.76
N HIS A 501 5.63 -11.69 28.81
CA HIS A 501 5.02 -10.59 29.56
C HIS A 501 5.65 -9.22 29.30
N PHE A 502 6.74 -9.14 28.54
CA PHE A 502 7.37 -7.86 28.22
C PHE A 502 6.56 -7.11 27.15
N THR A 503 6.60 -5.79 27.22
CA THR A 503 5.98 -4.94 26.21
C THR A 503 6.88 -4.87 24.99
N ILE A 504 6.52 -5.62 23.94
CA ILE A 504 7.21 -5.61 22.66
C ILE A 504 6.34 -4.87 21.64
N HIS A 505 6.98 -4.05 20.81
CA HIS A 505 6.32 -3.26 19.80
C HIS A 505 6.60 -3.81 18.41
N SER A 506 5.52 -4.01 17.64
CA SER A 506 5.57 -4.41 16.24
C SER A 506 5.09 -3.29 15.31
N CYS A 507 5.51 -3.33 14.06
CA CYS A 507 5.17 -2.32 13.07
C CYS A 507 4.80 -2.92 11.71
N PHE A 508 4.02 -2.17 10.94
CA PHE A 508 3.84 -2.40 9.51
C PHE A 508 5.02 -1.83 8.74
N GLY A 509 5.36 -2.47 7.62
CA GLY A 509 6.44 -2.05 6.74
C GLY A 509 6.17 -2.30 5.26
N GLY A 510 7.04 -1.75 4.42
CA GLY A 510 6.90 -1.79 2.97
C GLY A 510 5.96 -0.72 2.41
N ILE A 511 5.94 -0.58 1.10
CA ILE A 511 5.20 0.47 0.37
C ILE A 511 3.70 0.43 0.68
N ASN A 512 3.11 -0.76 0.56
CA ASN A 512 1.68 -0.99 0.77
C ASN A 512 1.38 -1.48 2.20
N GLN A 513 2.38 -1.46 3.10
CA GLN A 513 2.28 -2.05 4.43
C GLN A 513 1.98 -3.56 4.39
N ASP A 514 2.55 -4.25 3.39
CA ASP A 514 2.41 -5.70 3.20
C ASP A 514 3.34 -6.52 4.10
N PHE A 515 4.24 -5.87 4.83
CA PHE A 515 5.17 -6.51 5.77
C PHE A 515 4.86 -6.13 7.22
N ILE A 516 5.25 -7.02 8.09
CA ILE A 516 5.13 -6.88 9.54
C ILE A 516 6.48 -7.23 10.15
N ALA A 517 6.97 -6.40 11.06
CA ALA A 517 8.16 -6.69 11.83
C ALA A 517 7.87 -6.61 13.33
N SER A 518 8.43 -7.51 14.11
CA SER A 518 8.32 -7.52 15.57
C SER A 518 9.64 -7.92 16.21
N GLY A 519 9.92 -7.31 17.37
CA GLY A 519 10.91 -7.84 18.30
C GLY A 519 10.45 -9.15 18.95
N SER A 520 11.32 -9.76 19.73
CA SER A 520 11.04 -11.03 20.39
C SER A 520 11.92 -11.19 21.64
N GLU A 521 11.42 -11.90 22.63
CA GLU A 521 12.18 -12.23 23.85
C GLU A 521 13.32 -13.22 23.60
N ASP A 522 13.39 -13.87 22.45
CA ASP A 522 14.47 -14.76 22.02
C ASP A 522 15.64 -14.03 21.32
N ASN A 523 15.74 -12.72 21.49
CA ASN A 523 16.81 -11.84 20.98
C ASN A 523 16.84 -11.68 19.46
N LYS A 524 15.74 -11.96 18.76
CA LYS A 524 15.64 -11.89 17.31
C LYS A 524 14.58 -10.89 16.86
N VAL A 525 14.72 -10.44 15.62
CA VAL A 525 13.66 -9.71 14.91
C VAL A 525 13.02 -10.65 13.91
N TYR A 526 11.71 -10.73 13.93
CA TYR A 526 10.92 -11.51 13.00
C TYR A 526 10.24 -10.62 11.99
N VAL A 527 10.28 -11.03 10.73
CA VAL A 527 9.60 -10.32 9.64
C VAL A 527 8.69 -11.28 8.89
N TRP A 528 7.45 -10.87 8.69
CA TRP A 528 6.45 -11.63 7.94
C TRP A 528 5.93 -10.81 6.77
N HIS A 529 5.45 -11.51 5.77
CA HIS A 529 4.54 -10.93 4.79
C HIS A 529 3.10 -11.09 5.31
N ILE A 530 2.25 -10.06 5.19
CA ILE A 530 0.88 -10.04 5.72
C ILE A 530 0.02 -11.25 5.29
N LYS A 531 0.33 -11.85 4.15
CA LYS A 531 -0.36 -13.03 3.60
C LYS A 531 0.17 -14.37 4.15
N ARG A 532 1.24 -14.39 4.96
CA ARG A 532 1.90 -15.62 5.44
C ARG A 532 1.97 -15.64 6.96
N GLU A 533 1.74 -16.81 7.56
CA GLU A 533 1.83 -17.01 9.02
C GLU A 533 3.26 -17.23 9.51
N LEU A 534 4.08 -17.85 8.66
CA LEU A 534 5.48 -18.12 8.96
C LEU A 534 6.36 -16.94 8.55
N PRO A 535 7.42 -16.65 9.32
CA PRO A 535 8.32 -15.56 9.02
C PRO A 535 9.05 -15.77 7.69
N ILE A 536 9.19 -14.69 6.91
CA ILE A 536 9.99 -14.67 5.67
C ILE A 536 11.46 -14.38 5.98
N ALA A 537 11.73 -13.71 7.10
CA ALA A 537 13.08 -13.46 7.59
C ALA A 537 13.12 -13.50 9.12
N THR A 538 14.20 -14.03 9.65
CA THR A 538 14.54 -14.00 11.08
C THR A 538 15.92 -13.37 11.19
N LEU A 539 16.00 -12.21 11.82
CA LEU A 539 17.22 -11.41 11.91
C LEU A 539 17.87 -11.65 13.25
N THR A 540 19.15 -12.01 13.22
CA THR A 540 19.96 -12.28 14.39
C THR A 540 21.03 -11.20 14.57
N GLY A 541 21.41 -10.94 15.81
CA GLY A 541 22.46 -9.96 16.10
C GLY A 541 22.37 -9.39 17.52
N HIS A 542 21.16 -9.08 17.99
CA HIS A 542 20.97 -8.68 19.40
C HIS A 542 21.31 -9.84 20.35
N SER A 543 21.79 -9.51 21.52
CA SER A 543 22.18 -10.48 22.55
C SER A 543 21.16 -10.62 23.68
N ARG A 544 20.17 -9.74 23.73
CA ARG A 544 19.05 -9.73 24.69
C ARG A 544 17.74 -9.44 23.99
N THR A 545 16.66 -9.38 24.75
CA THR A 545 15.29 -9.09 24.28
C THR A 545 15.26 -7.91 23.33
N VAL A 546 14.57 -8.07 22.20
CA VAL A 546 14.31 -6.98 21.25
C VAL A 546 12.96 -6.36 21.57
N ASN A 547 12.96 -5.14 22.08
CA ASN A 547 11.78 -4.48 22.63
C ASN A 547 10.91 -3.80 21.56
N CYS A 548 11.56 -3.20 20.57
CA CYS A 548 10.84 -2.44 19.55
C CYS A 548 11.51 -2.57 18.19
N VAL A 549 10.69 -2.58 17.16
CA VAL A 549 11.11 -2.51 15.76
C VAL A 549 10.35 -1.39 15.09
N SER A 550 11.04 -0.57 14.32
CA SER A 550 10.45 0.49 13.52
C SER A 550 10.90 0.36 12.07
N TRP A 551 9.94 0.34 11.16
CA TRP A 551 10.20 0.36 9.72
C TRP A 551 10.13 1.79 9.22
N ASN A 552 11.10 2.20 8.37
CA ASN A 552 11.08 3.55 7.81
C ASN A 552 9.87 3.71 6.88
N PRO A 553 9.00 4.72 7.10
CA PRO A 553 7.75 4.86 6.36
C PRO A 553 7.91 5.42 4.93
N VAL A 554 9.11 5.87 4.57
CA VAL A 554 9.47 6.44 3.26
C VAL A 554 10.54 5.60 2.58
N TYR A 555 11.64 5.32 3.28
CA TYR A 555 12.75 4.51 2.77
C TYR A 555 12.55 3.06 3.19
N HIS A 556 11.69 2.34 2.46
CA HIS A 556 11.22 0.99 2.83
C HIS A 556 12.31 -0.09 2.87
N GLN A 557 13.51 0.22 2.39
CA GLN A 557 14.69 -0.64 2.51
C GLN A 557 15.41 -0.48 3.86
N MET A 558 14.89 0.33 4.78
CA MET A 558 15.50 0.62 6.07
C MET A 558 14.57 0.27 7.23
N MET A 559 15.13 -0.38 8.24
CA MET A 559 14.43 -0.74 9.48
C MET A 559 15.40 -0.57 10.65
N ALA A 560 14.86 -0.23 11.83
CA ALA A 560 15.62 -0.13 13.08
C ALA A 560 15.04 -1.09 14.11
N SER A 561 15.89 -1.66 14.97
CA SER A 561 15.50 -2.43 16.15
C SER A 561 16.32 -2.03 17.37
N VAL A 562 15.73 -2.14 18.56
CA VAL A 562 16.34 -1.79 19.83
C VAL A 562 16.14 -2.90 20.85
N SER A 563 17.10 -3.01 21.77
CA SER A 563 17.19 -4.15 22.67
C SER A 563 17.69 -3.77 24.07
N ASP A 564 17.43 -4.66 25.03
CA ASP A 564 18.01 -4.62 26.37
C ASP A 564 19.55 -4.81 26.39
N ASP A 565 20.15 -5.11 25.24
CA ASP A 565 21.59 -5.17 25.05
C ASP A 565 22.25 -3.77 24.91
N CYS A 566 21.49 -2.70 25.14
CA CYS A 566 21.88 -1.30 25.02
C CYS A 566 22.22 -0.85 23.60
N THR A 567 21.89 -1.65 22.57
CA THR A 567 22.21 -1.35 21.18
C THR A 567 21.00 -1.02 20.34
N VAL A 568 21.23 -0.17 19.32
CA VAL A 568 20.30 0.07 18.22
C VAL A 568 20.91 -0.50 16.94
N ARG A 569 20.17 -1.34 16.24
CA ARG A 569 20.59 -1.91 14.95
C ARG A 569 19.80 -1.30 13.81
N ILE A 570 20.52 -0.87 12.78
CA ILE A 570 19.95 -0.43 11.52
C ILE A 570 20.08 -1.58 10.52
N TRP A 571 18.96 -1.99 9.97
CA TRP A 571 18.85 -3.07 8.99
C TRP A 571 18.59 -2.48 7.63
N GLY A 572 19.28 -3.00 6.62
CA GLY A 572 19.16 -2.56 5.24
C GLY A 572 19.48 -3.70 4.26
N PRO A 573 19.55 -3.39 2.95
CA PRO A 573 19.96 -4.31 1.92
C PRO A 573 21.43 -4.71 2.07
N ARG A 574 21.82 -5.81 1.47
CA ARG A 574 23.23 -6.22 1.43
C ARG A 574 24.02 -5.26 0.55
N SER A 575 25.05 -4.62 1.12
CA SER A 575 25.96 -3.77 0.36
C SER A 575 26.63 -4.57 -0.78
N SER A 576 26.54 -4.03 -1.99
CA SER A 576 27.18 -4.64 -3.17
C SER A 576 28.69 -4.39 -3.26
N SER A 577 29.29 -3.71 -2.27
CA SER A 577 30.74 -3.46 -2.25
C SER A 577 31.50 -4.67 -1.68
N PRO A 578 32.54 -5.17 -2.37
CA PRO A 578 33.33 -6.32 -1.91
C PRO A 578 34.37 -5.96 -0.84
N GLU A 579 34.18 -4.91 -0.03
CA GLU A 579 35.14 -4.55 0.99
C GLU A 579 34.65 -4.92 2.39
N LYS A 580 35.40 -5.86 3.03
CA LYS A 580 35.36 -6.32 4.42
C LYS A 580 34.55 -7.60 4.74
N ALA A 581 34.81 -8.68 4.01
CA ALA A 581 34.50 -10.04 4.48
C ALA A 581 35.66 -10.72 5.25
N ASP A 582 36.75 -9.99 5.57
CA ASP A 582 37.96 -10.62 6.11
C ASP A 582 38.22 -10.45 7.62
N ASN A 583 37.35 -9.73 8.38
CA ASN A 583 37.58 -9.55 9.82
C ASN A 583 36.81 -10.54 10.74
N ASP A 584 35.89 -11.34 10.21
CA ASP A 584 35.15 -12.33 11.03
C ASP A 584 35.78 -13.74 10.98
N LYS A 585 36.78 -13.97 10.12
CA LYS A 585 37.48 -15.25 10.07
C LYS A 585 38.73 -15.33 10.95
N THR A 586 39.22 -14.22 11.46
CA THR A 586 40.39 -14.20 12.35
C THR A 586 40.05 -14.42 13.83
N ALA A 587 38.81 -14.17 14.24
CA ALA A 587 38.38 -14.42 15.61
C ALA A 587 38.05 -15.88 15.93
N SER A 588 37.85 -16.73 14.90
CA SER A 588 37.57 -18.16 15.07
C SER A 588 38.79 -19.08 14.94
N LEU A 589 39.99 -18.54 14.64
CA LEU A 589 41.22 -19.31 14.52
C LEU A 589 42.19 -19.14 15.72
N GLU A 590 41.97 -18.16 16.62
CA GLU A 590 42.77 -17.97 17.84
C GLU A 590 42.25 -18.78 19.03
N SER A 591 41.08 -19.40 18.99
CA SER A 591 40.60 -20.27 20.08
C SER A 591 40.92 -21.77 19.91
N ALA A 592 41.62 -22.14 18.85
CA ALA A 592 41.95 -23.56 18.53
C ALA A 592 43.42 -23.91 18.68
N SER A 593 44.30 -22.99 19.14
CA SER A 593 45.77 -23.26 19.21
C SER A 593 46.37 -23.18 20.64
N SER A 594 45.56 -23.29 21.71
CA SER A 594 46.09 -23.31 23.10
C SER A 594 45.72 -24.56 23.89
N ASN A 595 45.72 -25.75 23.26
CA ASN A 595 45.66 -27.03 23.97
C ASN A 595 46.48 -28.10 23.26
N SER A 596 47.82 -28.02 23.34
CA SER A 596 48.73 -29.19 23.26
C SER A 596 50.16 -28.75 23.54
N SER A 597 50.65 -29.04 24.71
CA SER A 597 52.01 -29.31 25.15
C SER A 597 52.11 -28.95 26.63
N GLY A 598 52.37 -29.77 27.50
CA GLY A 598 53.15 -30.95 27.49
C GLY A 598 53.68 -31.13 28.93
N TRP A 599 53.56 -32.27 29.40
CA TRP A 599 54.24 -32.79 30.60
C TRP A 599 55.74 -32.69 30.47
N HIS A 600 56.46 -32.20 31.47
CA HIS A 600 57.63 -32.86 32.05
C HIS A 600 58.15 -32.10 33.26
N GLU A 601 58.19 -32.83 34.37
CA GLU A 601 59.25 -33.03 35.40
C GLU A 601 59.91 -31.83 36.05
N MET A 602 59.68 -31.71 37.37
CA MET A 602 60.37 -32.30 38.53
C MET A 602 61.66 -31.57 38.97
N VAL A 603 61.72 -31.37 40.28
CA VAL A 603 62.92 -31.31 41.22
C VAL A 603 63.65 -29.96 41.35
N SER A 604 63.42 -29.28 42.36
CA SER A 604 64.14 -29.12 43.67
C SER A 604 63.48 -28.07 44.55
#